data_23b60cf2b618590eb43f1188d8bffa7d
#
_entry.id   23b60cf2b618590eb43f1188d8bffa7d
#
_cell.length_a   1.000
_cell.length_b   1.000
_cell.length_c   1.000
_cell.angle_alpha   90.00
_cell.angle_beta   90.00
_cell.angle_gamma   90.00
#
_symmetry.space_group_name_H-M   'P 1'
#
loop_
_entity.id
_entity.type
_entity.pdbx_description
1 polymer ?
#
loop_
_entity_poly.entity_id
_entity_poly.type
_entity_poly.pdbx_seq_one_letter_code
_entity_poly.pdbx_strand_id
1 'polypeptide(L)'
;MIAAMPNLRRERAGFTERLGHYLAQPAPKKAFVIQVGKRSIRPQHVLLGDPIEADVKGYPKDLPLALHYIELLAKMGALEWAPVATKVLARLLKDCDEIGVWRPKNLRSQPKALNKITYHYYPLHLDAQTTEGREVDITFRLALIAKLLGWPLECV
;
A
#
# COMPACT_ATOMS: atom_id res chain seq x y z
N MET A 1 11.18 3.55 -7.07
CA MET A 1 12.46 3.39 -7.80
C MET A 1 13.39 2.39 -7.09
N ILE A 2 13.84 2.62 -5.85
CA ILE A 2 14.75 1.71 -5.11
C ILE A 2 14.21 0.28 -5.00
N ALA A 3 12.93 0.12 -4.67
CA ALA A 3 12.27 -1.18 -4.56
C ALA A 3 12.24 -2.00 -5.86
N ALA A 4 12.37 -1.34 -7.02
CA ALA A 4 12.39 -1.97 -8.34
C ALA A 4 13.81 -2.27 -8.86
N MET A 5 14.85 -2.03 -8.05
CA MET A 5 16.25 -2.26 -8.40
C MET A 5 16.79 -3.51 -7.68
N PRO A 6 16.70 -4.72 -8.26
CA PRO A 6 17.09 -5.96 -7.59
C PRO A 6 18.57 -5.99 -7.18
N ASN A 7 19.45 -5.37 -7.98
CA ASN A 7 20.88 -5.30 -7.66
C ASN A 7 21.15 -4.40 -6.44
N LEU A 8 20.46 -3.26 -6.33
CA LEU A 8 20.63 -2.37 -5.20
C LEU A 8 20.23 -3.02 -3.87
N ARG A 9 19.18 -3.85 -3.88
CA ARG A 9 18.75 -4.60 -2.69
C ARG A 9 19.82 -5.57 -2.22
N ARG A 10 20.55 -6.21 -3.14
CA ARG A 10 21.64 -7.13 -2.82
C ARG A 10 22.92 -6.41 -2.41
N GLU A 11 23.30 -5.35 -3.13
CA GLU A 11 24.54 -4.62 -2.91
C GLU A 11 24.47 -3.65 -1.71
N ARG A 12 23.27 -3.18 -1.39
CA ARG A 12 23.01 -2.21 -0.32
C ARG A 12 21.95 -2.71 0.66
N ALA A 13 22.01 -3.99 1.02
CA ALA A 13 21.00 -4.64 1.88
C ALA A 13 20.71 -3.85 3.17
N GLY A 14 21.72 -3.44 3.91
CA GLY A 14 21.52 -2.68 5.15
C GLY A 14 20.92 -1.28 4.96
N PHE A 15 21.07 -0.66 3.78
CA PHE A 15 20.40 0.60 3.47
C PHE A 15 18.92 0.36 3.16
N THR A 16 18.61 -0.62 2.32
CA THR A 16 17.22 -0.95 1.94
C THR A 16 16.41 -1.43 3.14
N GLU A 17 17.02 -2.19 4.04
CA GLU A 17 16.42 -2.62 5.29
C GLU A 17 16.06 -1.43 6.19
N ARG A 18 17.02 -0.54 6.49
CA ARG A 18 16.76 0.68 7.29
C ARG A 18 15.69 1.58 6.67
N LEU A 19 15.70 1.72 5.34
CA LEU A 19 14.67 2.47 4.64
C LEU A 19 13.30 1.79 4.77
N GLY A 20 13.25 0.45 4.64
CA GLY A 20 12.04 -0.33 4.84
C GLY A 20 11.47 -0.16 6.25
N HIS A 21 12.31 -0.29 7.27
CA HIS A 21 11.92 -0.04 8.67
C HIS A 21 11.36 1.37 8.88
N TYR A 22 12.02 2.38 8.31
CA TYR A 22 11.56 3.76 8.41
C TYR A 22 10.18 3.94 7.75
N LEU A 23 9.99 3.40 6.56
CA LEU A 23 8.73 3.49 5.83
C LEU A 23 7.59 2.68 6.49
N ALA A 24 7.92 1.64 7.25
CA ALA A 24 6.95 0.85 8.00
C ALA A 24 6.45 1.52 9.28
N GLN A 25 7.15 2.55 9.79
CA GLN A 25 6.70 3.29 10.96
C GLN A 25 5.47 4.13 10.65
N PRO A 26 4.54 4.31 11.61
CA PRO A 26 3.40 5.19 11.43
C PRO A 26 3.83 6.62 11.06
N ALA A 27 3.22 7.20 10.05
CA ALA A 27 3.49 8.57 9.66
C ALA A 27 3.12 9.55 10.80
N PRO A 28 3.94 10.60 11.04
CA PRO A 28 3.65 11.58 12.06
C PRO A 28 2.33 12.32 11.75
N LYS A 29 1.47 12.45 12.76
CA LYS A 29 0.19 13.17 12.62
C LYS A 29 0.34 14.70 12.50
N LYS A 30 1.50 15.23 12.90
CA LYS A 30 1.77 16.67 12.85
C LYS A 30 2.41 17.06 11.54
N ALA A 31 2.02 18.22 11.01
CA ALA A 31 2.64 18.78 9.82
C ALA A 31 4.15 18.93 10.02
N PHE A 32 4.89 18.39 9.07
CA PHE A 32 6.35 18.50 9.07
C PHE A 32 6.77 19.85 8.45
N VAL A 33 7.70 20.52 9.10
CA VAL A 33 8.24 21.81 8.66
C VAL A 33 9.75 21.69 8.55
N ILE A 34 10.30 22.03 7.39
CA ILE A 34 11.74 22.09 7.17
C ILE A 34 12.18 23.55 7.28
N GLN A 35 13.18 23.81 8.11
CA GLN A 35 13.84 25.10 8.16
C GLN A 35 14.96 25.14 7.12
N VAL A 36 14.85 26.06 6.16
CA VAL A 36 15.90 26.31 5.17
C VAL A 36 16.38 27.76 5.32
N GLY A 37 17.48 27.95 6.03
CA GLY A 37 17.93 29.26 6.44
C GLY A 37 16.89 29.96 7.33
N LYS A 38 16.42 31.14 6.90
CA LYS A 38 15.38 31.92 7.61
C LYS A 38 13.94 31.57 7.18
N ARG A 39 13.75 30.63 6.27
CA ARG A 39 12.42 30.27 5.73
C ARG A 39 11.96 28.92 6.25
N SER A 40 10.70 28.84 6.67
CA SER A 40 10.03 27.59 6.99
C SER A 40 9.25 27.10 5.76
N ILE A 41 9.54 25.90 5.32
CA ILE A 41 8.90 25.25 4.17
C ILE A 41 8.08 24.09 4.71
N ARG A 42 6.81 24.00 4.32
CA ARG A 42 5.96 22.82 4.57
C ARG A 42 5.91 22.01 3.27
N PRO A 43 6.61 20.88 3.18
CA PRO A 43 6.47 19.98 2.04
C PRO A 43 5.03 19.46 1.96
N GLN A 44 4.42 19.54 0.80
CA GLN A 44 3.03 19.08 0.62
C GLN A 44 2.94 17.54 0.51
N HIS A 45 4.03 16.89 0.10
CA HIS A 45 4.05 15.45 -0.20
C HIS A 45 5.35 14.82 0.28
N VAL A 46 5.44 14.54 1.57
CA VAL A 46 6.58 13.80 2.14
C VAL A 46 6.03 12.53 2.79
N LEU A 47 6.48 11.39 2.27
CA LEU A 47 6.25 10.11 2.93
C LEU A 47 7.22 10.01 4.12
N LEU A 48 6.71 10.30 5.32
CA LEU A 48 7.46 10.23 6.57
C LEU A 48 7.17 8.94 7.35
N GLY A 49 6.88 7.86 6.65
CA GLY A 49 6.49 6.59 7.22
C GLY A 49 5.28 6.00 6.49
N ASP A 50 4.57 5.08 7.14
CA ASP A 50 3.35 4.46 6.60
C ASP A 50 2.19 5.47 6.56
N PRO A 51 1.74 5.89 5.36
CA PRO A 51 0.65 6.83 5.20
C PRO A 51 -0.73 6.18 5.28
N ILE A 52 -0.81 4.87 5.48
CA ILE A 52 -2.08 4.15 5.43
C ILE A 52 -2.93 4.52 6.64
N GLU A 53 -4.11 5.07 6.36
CA GLU A 53 -5.17 5.24 7.33
C GLU A 53 -6.22 4.15 7.15
N ALA A 54 -6.55 3.45 8.22
CA ALA A 54 -7.58 2.42 8.23
C ALA A 54 -8.67 2.73 9.26
N ASP A 55 -9.88 2.23 9.00
CA ASP A 55 -10.96 2.26 9.96
C ASP A 55 -10.77 1.17 11.06
N VAL A 56 -11.70 1.14 12.01
CA VAL A 56 -11.68 0.16 13.11
C VAL A 56 -11.76 -1.29 12.63
N LYS A 57 -12.39 -1.52 11.45
CA LYS A 57 -12.53 -2.83 10.81
C LYS A 57 -11.33 -3.23 9.96
N GLY A 58 -10.36 -2.33 9.78
CA GLY A 58 -9.18 -2.54 8.97
C GLY A 58 -9.32 -2.16 7.49
N TYR A 59 -10.42 -1.53 7.08
CA TYR A 59 -10.53 -1.03 5.70
C TYR A 59 -9.72 0.25 5.53
N PRO A 60 -8.93 0.35 4.45
CA PRO A 60 -8.19 1.57 4.17
C PRO A 60 -9.14 2.68 3.72
N LYS A 61 -8.88 3.91 4.16
CA LYS A 61 -9.60 5.09 3.68
C LYS A 61 -9.27 5.41 2.22
N ASP A 62 -8.05 5.10 1.80
CA ASP A 62 -7.55 5.25 0.43
C ASP A 62 -7.01 3.90 -0.05
N LEU A 63 -7.83 3.15 -0.79
CA LEU A 63 -7.48 1.80 -1.23
C LEU A 63 -6.33 1.79 -2.26
N PRO A 64 -6.31 2.65 -3.29
CA PRO A 64 -5.19 2.70 -4.23
C PRO A 64 -3.85 2.97 -3.55
N LEU A 65 -3.81 3.93 -2.63
CA LEU A 65 -2.60 4.24 -1.86
C LEU A 65 -2.17 3.04 -1.00
N ALA A 66 -3.13 2.43 -0.29
CA ALA A 66 -2.84 1.30 0.57
C ALA A 66 -2.26 0.12 -0.20
N LEU A 67 -2.88 -0.28 -1.32
CA LEU A 67 -2.39 -1.38 -2.16
C LEU A 67 -0.98 -1.10 -2.70
N HIS A 68 -0.75 0.12 -3.21
CA HIS A 68 0.56 0.50 -3.70
C HIS A 68 1.62 0.47 -2.59
N TYR A 69 1.28 0.99 -1.41
CA TYR A 69 2.21 1.06 -0.30
C TYR A 69 2.52 -0.32 0.29
N ILE A 70 1.52 -1.19 0.41
CA ILE A 70 1.70 -2.59 0.82
C ILE A 70 2.60 -3.33 -0.18
N GLU A 71 2.39 -3.15 -1.49
CA GLU A 71 3.24 -3.71 -2.53
C GLU A 71 4.70 -3.22 -2.41
N LEU A 72 4.89 -1.92 -2.15
CA LEU A 72 6.22 -1.32 -1.93
C LEU A 72 6.93 -1.96 -0.72
N LEU A 73 6.23 -2.06 0.41
CA LEU A 73 6.78 -2.69 1.63
C LEU A 73 7.07 -4.17 1.43
N ALA A 74 6.22 -4.91 0.71
CA ALA A 74 6.45 -6.30 0.35
C ALA A 74 7.71 -6.46 -0.52
N LYS A 75 7.90 -5.61 -1.54
CA LYS A 75 9.11 -5.57 -2.37
C LYS A 75 10.39 -5.31 -1.56
N MET A 76 10.28 -4.52 -0.50
CA MET A 76 11.40 -4.19 0.37
C MET A 76 11.63 -5.21 1.48
N GLY A 77 10.71 -6.18 1.67
CA GLY A 77 10.75 -7.13 2.78
C GLY A 77 10.47 -6.46 4.13
N ALA A 78 9.70 -5.37 4.15
CA ALA A 78 9.47 -4.53 5.32
C ALA A 78 8.01 -4.57 5.83
N LEU A 79 7.15 -5.36 5.18
CA LEU A 79 5.71 -5.36 5.49
C LEU A 79 5.41 -5.86 6.92
N GLU A 80 6.19 -6.79 7.43
CA GLU A 80 6.01 -7.33 8.80
C GLU A 80 6.18 -6.27 9.90
N TRP A 81 6.93 -5.21 9.60
CA TRP A 81 7.15 -4.10 10.54
C TRP A 81 6.12 -2.98 10.43
N ALA A 82 5.15 -3.10 9.51
CA ALA A 82 4.11 -2.12 9.26
C ALA A 82 2.73 -2.61 9.78
N PRO A 83 2.38 -2.39 11.06
CA PRO A 83 1.19 -3.00 11.65
C PRO A 83 -0.12 -2.56 11.00
N VAL A 84 -0.20 -1.31 10.51
CA VAL A 84 -1.41 -0.82 9.83
C VAL A 84 -1.54 -1.46 8.46
N ALA A 85 -0.44 -1.49 7.68
CA ALA A 85 -0.41 -2.13 6.37
C ALA A 85 -0.75 -3.63 6.45
N THR A 86 -0.17 -4.34 7.43
CA THR A 86 -0.45 -5.76 7.68
C THR A 86 -1.93 -6.00 8.06
N LYS A 87 -2.50 -5.15 8.92
CA LYS A 87 -3.91 -5.21 9.29
C LYS A 87 -4.83 -5.01 8.08
N VAL A 88 -4.50 -4.02 7.23
CA VAL A 88 -5.24 -3.74 6.01
C VAL A 88 -5.16 -4.92 5.05
N LEU A 89 -3.96 -5.46 4.81
CA LEU A 89 -3.79 -6.64 3.94
C LEU A 89 -4.62 -7.83 4.44
N ALA A 90 -4.52 -8.15 5.73
CA ALA A 90 -5.29 -9.23 6.34
C ALA A 90 -6.81 -9.00 6.19
N ARG A 91 -7.27 -7.75 6.25
CA ARG A 91 -8.68 -7.43 6.03
C ARG A 91 -9.09 -7.65 4.58
N LEU A 92 -8.29 -7.17 3.62
CA LEU A 92 -8.59 -7.34 2.20
C LEU A 92 -8.61 -8.82 1.80
N LEU A 93 -7.70 -9.64 2.32
CA LEU A 93 -7.66 -11.08 2.07
C LEU A 93 -8.90 -11.81 2.64
N LYS A 94 -9.45 -11.36 3.76
CA LYS A 94 -10.70 -11.92 4.31
C LYS A 94 -11.92 -11.68 3.42
N ASP A 95 -11.85 -10.72 2.53
CA ASP A 95 -12.91 -10.40 1.60
C ASP A 95 -12.76 -11.14 0.25
N CYS A 96 -11.72 -11.97 0.11
CA CYS A 96 -11.62 -12.91 -0.99
C CYS A 96 -12.58 -14.10 -0.78
N ASP A 97 -13.18 -14.54 -1.87
CA ASP A 97 -14.01 -15.75 -1.89
C ASP A 97 -13.16 -17.04 -1.91
N GLU A 98 -13.80 -18.18 -2.03
CA GLU A 98 -13.16 -19.51 -2.01
C GLU A 98 -12.17 -19.73 -3.17
N ILE A 99 -12.35 -19.00 -4.28
CA ILE A 99 -11.47 -19.04 -5.44
C ILE A 99 -10.43 -17.89 -5.43
N GLY A 100 -10.35 -17.13 -4.33
CA GLY A 100 -9.36 -16.07 -4.14
C GLY A 100 -9.72 -14.73 -4.79
N VAL A 101 -10.92 -14.56 -5.33
CA VAL A 101 -11.36 -13.29 -5.91
C VAL A 101 -11.86 -12.35 -4.82
N TRP A 102 -11.34 -11.13 -4.80
CA TRP A 102 -11.75 -10.12 -3.83
C TRP A 102 -13.18 -9.63 -4.10
N ARG A 103 -14.11 -10.00 -3.22
CA ARG A 103 -15.54 -9.67 -3.29
C ARG A 103 -16.08 -9.31 -1.91
N PRO A 104 -15.96 -8.05 -1.48
CA PRO A 104 -16.39 -7.64 -0.14
C PRO A 104 -17.93 -7.68 -0.02
N LYS A 105 -18.43 -8.55 0.85
CA LYS A 105 -19.88 -8.76 1.07
C LYS A 105 -20.58 -7.58 1.77
N ASN A 106 -19.85 -6.76 2.51
CA ASN A 106 -20.40 -5.76 3.45
C ASN A 106 -20.04 -4.30 3.13
N LEU A 107 -19.44 -4.01 2.00
CA LEU A 107 -19.19 -2.63 1.59
C LEU A 107 -20.38 -2.07 0.81
N ARG A 108 -21.07 -1.07 1.39
CA ARG A 108 -22.12 -0.31 0.70
C ARG A 108 -21.60 0.47 -0.51
N SER A 109 -20.32 0.87 -0.45
CA SER A 109 -19.60 1.46 -1.56
C SER A 109 -18.16 0.98 -1.53
N GLN A 110 -17.57 0.75 -2.69
CA GLN A 110 -16.17 0.37 -2.76
C GLN A 110 -15.28 1.54 -2.32
N PRO A 111 -14.18 1.27 -1.58
CA PRO A 111 -13.25 2.31 -1.19
C PRO A 111 -12.73 3.04 -2.43
N LYS A 112 -12.73 4.37 -2.37
CA LYS A 112 -12.23 5.23 -3.44
C LYS A 112 -10.92 5.89 -2.98
N ALA A 113 -10.17 6.43 -3.92
CA ALA A 113 -9.07 7.32 -3.59
C ALA A 113 -9.60 8.57 -2.89
N LEU A 114 -8.95 8.98 -1.78
CA LEU A 114 -9.37 10.16 -1.01
C LEU A 114 -9.10 11.47 -1.73
N ASN A 115 -8.14 11.47 -2.65
CA ASN A 115 -7.79 12.69 -3.36
C ASN A 115 -7.40 12.41 -4.82
N LYS A 116 -7.45 13.44 -5.65
CA LYS A 116 -7.11 13.35 -7.07
C LYS A 116 -5.64 12.97 -7.32
N ILE A 117 -4.74 13.33 -6.41
CA ILE A 117 -3.32 13.03 -6.52
C ILE A 117 -3.11 11.53 -6.39
N THR A 118 -3.69 10.90 -5.37
CA THR A 118 -3.60 9.45 -5.18
C THR A 118 -4.18 8.70 -6.38
N TYR A 119 -5.33 9.14 -6.87
CA TYR A 119 -5.94 8.53 -8.03
C TYR A 119 -5.11 8.67 -9.31
N HIS A 120 -4.41 9.80 -9.48
CA HIS A 120 -3.55 10.04 -10.64
C HIS A 120 -2.27 9.19 -10.61
N TYR A 121 -1.64 9.07 -9.46
CA TYR A 121 -0.36 8.34 -9.34
C TYR A 121 -0.52 6.82 -9.12
N TYR A 122 -1.64 6.39 -8.56
CA TYR A 122 -1.92 5.00 -8.23
C TYR A 122 -3.31 4.59 -8.74
N PRO A 123 -3.58 4.79 -10.04
CA PRO A 123 -4.88 4.46 -10.56
C PRO A 123 -5.10 2.96 -10.41
N LEU A 124 -6.29 2.59 -9.99
CA LEU A 124 -6.83 1.30 -10.31
C LEU A 124 -7.02 1.26 -11.83
N HIS A 125 -6.95 0.09 -12.43
CA HIS A 125 -7.00 -0.07 -13.89
C HIS A 125 -8.15 0.74 -14.52
N LEU A 126 -8.04 1.10 -15.81
CA LEU A 126 -9.03 1.92 -16.50
C LEU A 126 -10.45 1.34 -16.45
N ASP A 127 -10.59 0.01 -16.43
CA ASP A 127 -11.87 -0.67 -16.28
C ASP A 127 -12.41 -0.68 -14.85
N ALA A 128 -11.65 -0.16 -13.88
CA ALA A 128 -12.07 -0.01 -12.50
C ALA A 128 -13.25 0.98 -12.29
N GLN A 129 -13.80 1.53 -13.34
CA GLN A 129 -15.08 2.24 -13.29
C GLN A 129 -16.26 1.27 -13.07
N THR A 130 -16.14 0.03 -13.50
CA THR A 130 -17.11 -1.03 -13.21
C THR A 130 -16.77 -1.75 -11.89
N THR A 131 -17.76 -2.38 -11.27
CA THR A 131 -17.54 -3.18 -10.06
C THR A 131 -16.63 -4.37 -10.36
N GLU A 132 -16.88 -5.07 -11.45
CA GLU A 132 -16.11 -6.23 -11.88
C GLU A 132 -14.65 -5.87 -12.20
N GLY A 133 -14.43 -4.78 -12.96
CA GLY A 133 -13.07 -4.32 -13.27
C GLY A 133 -12.26 -3.99 -12.01
N ARG A 134 -12.91 -3.44 -10.96
CA ARG A 134 -12.24 -3.18 -9.67
C ARG A 134 -11.93 -4.46 -8.91
N GLU A 135 -12.85 -5.44 -8.91
CA GLU A 135 -12.62 -6.73 -8.29
C GLU A 135 -11.43 -7.44 -8.92
N VAL A 136 -11.36 -7.44 -10.25
CA VAL A 136 -10.23 -8.02 -11.00
C VAL A 136 -8.91 -7.32 -10.67
N ASP A 137 -8.87 -5.99 -10.71
CA ASP A 137 -7.63 -5.24 -10.44
C ASP A 137 -7.15 -5.42 -9.00
N ILE A 138 -8.06 -5.38 -8.02
CA ILE A 138 -7.70 -5.57 -6.61
C ILE A 138 -7.25 -7.00 -6.37
N THR A 139 -7.93 -8.00 -6.94
CA THR A 139 -7.53 -9.40 -6.86
C THR A 139 -6.13 -9.61 -7.42
N PHE A 140 -5.86 -9.06 -8.61
CA PHE A 140 -4.53 -9.14 -9.23
C PHE A 140 -3.44 -8.53 -8.33
N ARG A 141 -3.70 -7.37 -7.74
CA ARG A 141 -2.74 -6.71 -6.84
C ARG A 141 -2.51 -7.51 -5.54
N LEU A 142 -3.55 -8.09 -4.98
CA LEU A 142 -3.42 -8.96 -3.81
C LEU A 142 -2.60 -10.22 -4.13
N ALA A 143 -2.84 -10.85 -5.29
CA ALA A 143 -2.03 -11.97 -5.77
C ALA A 143 -0.57 -11.58 -6.00
N LEU A 144 -0.31 -10.40 -6.58
CA LEU A 144 1.05 -9.87 -6.73
C LEU A 144 1.75 -9.66 -5.39
N ILE A 145 1.04 -9.10 -4.40
CA ILE A 145 1.58 -8.92 -3.04
C ILE A 145 1.88 -10.28 -2.41
N ALA A 146 0.97 -11.25 -2.51
CA ALA A 146 1.18 -12.61 -2.00
C ALA A 146 2.42 -13.26 -2.63
N LYS A 147 2.59 -13.14 -3.95
CA LYS A 147 3.80 -13.60 -4.66
C LYS A 147 5.07 -12.93 -4.16
N LEU A 148 5.04 -11.63 -3.91
CA LEU A 148 6.20 -10.88 -3.39
C LEU A 148 6.57 -11.32 -1.97
N LEU A 149 5.60 -11.77 -1.19
CA LEU A 149 5.78 -12.33 0.16
C LEU A 149 6.20 -13.80 0.14
N GLY A 150 6.28 -14.43 -1.03
CA GLY A 150 6.61 -15.84 -1.16
C GLY A 150 5.49 -16.79 -0.75
N TRP A 151 4.26 -16.32 -0.68
CA TRP A 151 3.11 -17.17 -0.38
C TRP A 151 2.76 -18.06 -1.57
N PRO A 152 2.34 -19.32 -1.32
CA PRO A 152 1.91 -20.20 -2.39
C PRO A 152 0.65 -19.62 -3.08
N LEU A 153 0.69 -19.59 -4.40
CA LEU A 153 -0.46 -19.22 -5.23
C LEU A 153 -0.84 -20.45 -6.04
N GLU A 154 -2.05 -20.92 -5.86
CA GLU A 154 -2.63 -21.97 -6.69
C GLU A 154 -3.44 -21.30 -7.81
N CYS A 155 -3.11 -21.64 -9.06
CA CYS A 155 -3.93 -21.24 -10.21
C CYS A 155 -5.07 -22.24 -10.34
N VAL A 156 -6.29 -21.78 -10.15
CA VAL A 156 -7.51 -22.56 -10.35
C VAL A 156 -8.03 -22.35 -11.76
#